data_9fc7a7676b5e7fb36ace85cebf53e35a
#
_entry.id   9fc7a7676b5e7fb36ace85cebf53e35a
#
_cell.length_a   1.000
_cell.length_b   1.000
_cell.length_c   1.000
_cell.angle_alpha   90.00
_cell.angle_beta   90.00
_cell.angle_gamma   90.00
#
_symmetry.space_group_name_H-M   'P 1'
#
loop_
_entity.id
_entity.type
_entity.pdbx_description
1 polymer ?
#
loop_
_entity_poly.entity_id
_entity_poly.type
_entity_poly.pdbx_seq_one_letter_code
_entity_poly.pdbx_strand_id
1 'polypeptide(L)'
;MIAITPAVPRPVRKKNRNRHRKPVRALRTVLPAIAIGMAVAIVGQGVIRAMAVKSAPPAATAPLRMDNPRFTGTLKDGRAFLITATSATRDLNNADQVFLKNPQLTRGYGSDRPTHVVSKDGAYQEEKGSLLLTGDVKIDNGQGYQFASQKALVDTRTGDLVGGAAVEGAGPNNRAIRADSYSVSDKGDRVVFKGRVRTRLTPQQ
;
A
#
# COMPACT_ATOMS: atom_id res chain seq x y z
N MET A 1 -106.92 -61.81 28.45
CA MET A 1 -105.94 -61.53 29.51
C MET A 1 -104.68 -61.05 28.90
N ILE A 2 -104.49 -59.76 28.92
CA ILE A 2 -103.38 -59.06 28.32
C ILE A 2 -102.43 -58.63 29.43
N ALA A 3 -101.25 -59.17 29.54
CA ALA A 3 -100.25 -58.79 30.51
C ALA A 3 -99.38 -57.63 29.97
N ILE A 4 -99.48 -56.53 30.71
CA ILE A 4 -98.68 -55.32 30.41
C ILE A 4 -97.36 -55.42 31.18
N THR A 5 -96.26 -55.47 30.49
CA THR A 5 -94.90 -55.43 31.09
C THR A 5 -94.44 -53.99 31.17
N PRO A 6 -93.99 -53.48 32.32
CA PRO A 6 -93.50 -52.12 32.45
C PRO A 6 -92.09 -51.96 31.87
N ALA A 7 -91.87 -50.86 31.13
CA ALA A 7 -90.62 -50.51 30.51
C ALA A 7 -89.63 -49.98 31.57
N VAL A 8 -88.41 -50.50 31.53
CA VAL A 8 -87.22 -50.04 32.33
C VAL A 8 -86.67 -48.75 31.75
N PRO A 9 -86.46 -47.68 32.50
CA PRO A 9 -85.85 -46.45 32.01
C PRO A 9 -84.32 -46.63 31.85
N ARG A 10 -83.80 -46.28 30.68
CA ARG A 10 -82.37 -46.28 30.35
C ARG A 10 -81.66 -45.12 31.08
N PRO A 11 -80.43 -45.33 31.62
CA PRO A 11 -79.69 -44.25 32.27
C PRO A 11 -79.15 -43.26 31.22
N VAL A 12 -79.36 -41.97 31.42
CA VAL A 12 -78.82 -40.86 30.60
C VAL A 12 -77.35 -40.67 30.91
N ARG A 13 -76.50 -40.96 29.93
CA ARG A 13 -75.05 -40.78 30.00
C ARG A 13 -74.69 -39.28 30.02
N LYS A 14 -74.32 -38.71 31.18
CA LYS A 14 -73.81 -37.39 31.32
C LYS A 14 -72.51 -37.23 30.56
N LYS A 15 -72.54 -36.47 29.44
CA LYS A 15 -71.36 -36.10 28.61
C LYS A 15 -70.54 -35.09 29.40
N ASN A 16 -69.36 -35.55 29.85
CA ASN A 16 -68.41 -34.72 30.62
C ASN A 16 -67.76 -33.66 29.73
N ARG A 17 -68.26 -32.41 29.84
CA ARG A 17 -67.91 -31.26 28.96
C ARG A 17 -66.69 -30.46 29.43
N ASN A 18 -65.93 -30.97 30.40
CA ASN A 18 -64.84 -30.17 31.02
C ASN A 18 -63.47 -30.48 30.63
N ARG A 19 -63.24 -31.23 29.53
CA ARG A 19 -61.86 -31.61 29.13
C ARG A 19 -61.10 -30.62 28.20
N HIS A 20 -61.70 -29.55 27.68
CA HIS A 20 -61.06 -28.66 26.68
C HIS A 20 -60.65 -27.30 27.26
N ARG A 21 -60.79 -26.99 28.55
CA ARG A 21 -60.41 -25.68 29.10
C ARG A 21 -58.91 -25.61 29.57
N LYS A 22 -58.26 -26.73 29.82
CA LYS A 22 -56.86 -26.77 30.31
C LYS A 22 -55.81 -26.43 29.22
N PRO A 23 -55.90 -26.89 27.94
CA PRO A 23 -54.91 -26.54 26.92
C PRO A 23 -54.95 -25.06 26.53
N VAL A 24 -56.10 -24.40 26.56
CA VAL A 24 -56.24 -22.98 26.17
C VAL A 24 -55.57 -22.03 27.17
N ARG A 25 -55.59 -22.37 28.48
CA ARG A 25 -54.89 -21.54 29.49
C ARG A 25 -53.38 -21.72 29.42
N ALA A 26 -52.88 -22.93 29.14
CA ALA A 26 -51.47 -23.18 28.92
C ALA A 26 -50.96 -22.46 27.66
N LEU A 27 -51.74 -22.47 26.56
CA LEU A 27 -51.36 -21.78 25.32
C LEU A 27 -51.32 -20.26 25.53
N ARG A 28 -52.17 -19.68 26.36
CA ARG A 28 -52.22 -18.22 26.63
C ARG A 28 -51.02 -17.72 27.45
N THR A 29 -50.33 -18.58 28.20
CA THR A 29 -49.16 -18.25 28.98
C THR A 29 -47.84 -18.65 28.27
N VAL A 30 -47.84 -19.75 27.50
CA VAL A 30 -46.67 -20.24 26.80
C VAL A 30 -46.32 -19.38 25.57
N LEU A 31 -47.36 -18.88 24.86
CA LEU A 31 -47.14 -18.05 23.67
C LEU A 31 -46.37 -16.74 23.96
N PRO A 32 -46.74 -15.93 24.96
CA PRO A 32 -45.98 -14.73 25.31
C PRO A 32 -44.60 -15.05 25.88
N ALA A 33 -44.43 -16.17 26.60
CA ALA A 33 -43.12 -16.58 27.10
C ALA A 33 -42.14 -16.93 25.97
N ILE A 34 -42.61 -17.61 24.92
CA ILE A 34 -41.79 -17.91 23.72
C ILE A 34 -41.46 -16.61 22.97
N ALA A 35 -42.39 -15.67 22.82
CA ALA A 35 -42.15 -14.39 22.16
C ALA A 35 -41.10 -13.56 22.89
N ILE A 36 -41.17 -13.51 24.23
CA ILE A 36 -40.15 -12.81 25.05
C ILE A 36 -38.79 -13.50 24.95
N GLY A 37 -38.74 -14.84 25.01
CA GLY A 37 -37.52 -15.61 24.85
C GLY A 37 -36.84 -15.35 23.48
N MET A 38 -37.66 -15.29 22.42
CA MET A 38 -37.15 -15.01 21.07
C MET A 38 -36.65 -13.56 20.93
N ALA A 39 -37.35 -12.59 21.53
CA ALA A 39 -36.89 -11.19 21.55
C ALA A 39 -35.58 -11.02 22.31
N VAL A 40 -35.42 -11.67 23.46
CA VAL A 40 -34.18 -11.66 24.25
C VAL A 40 -33.02 -12.32 23.47
N ALA A 41 -33.25 -13.42 22.73
CA ALA A 41 -32.27 -14.09 21.92
C ALA A 41 -31.80 -13.20 20.76
N ILE A 42 -32.70 -12.48 20.09
CA ILE A 42 -32.37 -11.57 19.00
C ILE A 42 -31.54 -10.38 19.51
N VAL A 43 -31.93 -9.78 20.61
CA VAL A 43 -31.20 -8.68 21.25
C VAL A 43 -29.82 -9.15 21.73
N GLY A 44 -29.77 -10.34 22.37
CA GLY A 44 -28.52 -10.92 22.85
C GLY A 44 -27.52 -11.19 21.70
N GLN A 45 -27.99 -11.71 20.57
CA GLN A 45 -27.13 -11.91 19.37
C GLN A 45 -26.64 -10.57 18.79
N GLY A 46 -27.47 -9.53 18.81
CA GLY A 46 -27.09 -8.20 18.37
C GLY A 46 -25.95 -7.61 19.22
N VAL A 47 -26.06 -7.73 20.55
CA VAL A 47 -25.04 -7.24 21.48
C VAL A 47 -23.73 -8.02 21.35
N ILE A 48 -23.78 -9.34 21.23
CA ILE A 48 -22.58 -10.18 21.05
C ILE A 48 -21.88 -9.83 19.72
N ARG A 49 -22.63 -9.64 18.64
CA ARG A 49 -22.05 -9.22 17.34
C ARG A 49 -21.45 -7.81 17.40
N ALA A 50 -22.11 -6.87 18.08
CA ALA A 50 -21.58 -5.52 18.24
C ALA A 50 -20.27 -5.49 19.05
N MET A 51 -20.15 -6.35 20.07
CA MET A 51 -18.90 -6.50 20.83
C MET A 51 -17.82 -7.22 20.03
N ALA A 52 -18.16 -8.24 19.24
CA ALA A 52 -17.22 -8.96 18.38
C ALA A 52 -16.66 -8.07 17.25
N VAL A 53 -17.47 -7.17 16.68
CA VAL A 53 -17.01 -6.20 15.66
C VAL A 53 -16.06 -5.17 16.26
N LYS A 54 -16.21 -4.82 17.55
CA LYS A 54 -15.31 -3.87 18.22
C LYS A 54 -13.96 -4.47 18.58
N SER A 55 -13.79 -5.78 18.50
CA SER A 55 -12.55 -6.52 18.82
C SER A 55 -11.79 -7.02 17.60
N ALA A 56 -12.27 -6.78 16.38
CA ALA A 56 -11.43 -6.99 15.21
C ALA A 56 -10.34 -5.91 15.23
N PRO A 57 -9.06 -6.26 15.39
CA PRO A 57 -8.00 -5.29 15.19
C PRO A 57 -8.20 -4.72 13.79
N PRO A 58 -8.00 -3.39 13.58
CA PRO A 58 -8.05 -2.83 12.24
C PRO A 58 -7.12 -3.70 11.40
N ALA A 59 -7.65 -4.25 10.31
CA ALA A 59 -6.84 -5.03 9.38
C ALA A 59 -5.61 -4.16 9.10
N ALA A 60 -4.45 -4.58 9.60
CA ALA A 60 -3.21 -3.86 9.37
C ALA A 60 -3.14 -3.72 7.86
N THR A 61 -3.31 -2.50 7.36
CA THR A 61 -3.29 -2.22 5.93
C THR A 61 -1.90 -2.62 5.50
N ALA A 62 -1.77 -3.81 4.91
CA ALA A 62 -0.49 -4.30 4.44
C ALA A 62 0.08 -3.23 3.48
N PRO A 63 1.35 -2.83 3.63
CA PRO A 63 1.92 -1.84 2.75
C PRO A 63 1.79 -2.32 1.31
N LEU A 64 1.27 -1.45 0.44
CA LEU A 64 1.17 -1.77 -0.98
C LEU A 64 2.59 -1.98 -1.52
N ARG A 65 2.89 -3.22 -1.85
CA ARG A 65 4.17 -3.63 -2.44
C ARG A 65 3.97 -3.93 -3.92
N MET A 66 4.89 -3.45 -4.72
CA MET A 66 4.98 -3.73 -6.15
C MET A 66 6.33 -4.40 -6.43
N ASP A 67 6.34 -5.44 -7.23
CA ASP A 67 7.57 -6.08 -7.72
C ASP A 67 7.84 -5.63 -9.16
N ASN A 68 9.11 -5.33 -9.43
CA ASN A 68 9.59 -4.78 -10.71
C ASN A 68 8.79 -3.56 -11.19
N PRO A 69 8.57 -2.53 -10.34
CA PRO A 69 7.80 -1.35 -10.71
C PRO A 69 8.50 -0.57 -11.84
N ARG A 70 7.68 0.11 -12.64
CA ARG A 70 8.13 1.02 -13.70
C ARG A 70 7.34 2.32 -13.60
N PHE A 71 8.05 3.43 -13.41
CA PHE A 71 7.50 4.77 -13.40
C PHE A 71 8.07 5.53 -14.59
N THR A 72 7.23 6.07 -15.42
CA THR A 72 7.63 6.87 -16.59
C THR A 72 7.06 8.27 -16.47
N GLY A 73 7.80 9.23 -16.99
CA GLY A 73 7.34 10.61 -17.03
C GLY A 73 8.11 11.42 -18.05
N THR A 74 7.79 12.70 -18.14
CA THR A 74 8.44 13.63 -19.05
C THR A 74 8.96 14.82 -18.23
N LEU A 75 10.23 15.15 -18.48
CA LEU A 75 10.87 16.33 -17.93
C LEU A 75 10.29 17.60 -18.57
N LYS A 76 10.49 18.75 -17.94
CA LYS A 76 10.05 20.05 -18.48
C LYS A 76 10.63 20.37 -19.87
N ASP A 77 11.75 19.77 -20.22
CA ASP A 77 12.42 19.91 -21.51
C ASP A 77 11.92 18.93 -22.58
N GLY A 78 10.87 18.14 -22.28
CA GLY A 78 10.28 17.18 -23.20
C GLY A 78 10.96 15.81 -23.22
N ARG A 79 12.09 15.60 -22.55
CA ARG A 79 12.77 14.30 -22.51
C ARG A 79 12.02 13.34 -21.58
N ALA A 80 11.88 12.10 -22.01
CA ALA A 80 11.32 11.05 -21.18
C ALA A 80 12.30 10.56 -20.12
N PHE A 81 11.78 10.16 -18.97
CA PHE A 81 12.54 9.39 -17.99
C PHE A 81 11.81 8.10 -17.63
N LEU A 82 12.59 7.13 -17.20
CA LEU A 82 12.11 5.85 -16.70
C LEU A 82 12.79 5.55 -15.36
N ILE A 83 12.00 5.27 -14.34
CA ILE A 83 12.47 4.73 -13.05
C ILE A 83 12.02 3.28 -12.97
N THR A 84 12.92 2.37 -12.73
CA THR A 84 12.66 0.97 -12.42
C THR A 84 13.26 0.61 -11.07
N ALA A 85 12.76 -0.43 -10.43
CA ALA A 85 13.33 -0.95 -9.19
C ALA A 85 13.04 -2.45 -9.07
N THR A 86 13.75 -3.16 -8.18
CA THR A 86 13.45 -4.56 -7.87
C THR A 86 12.11 -4.66 -7.12
N SER A 87 11.86 -3.74 -6.21
CA SER A 87 10.57 -3.63 -5.52
C SER A 87 10.29 -2.19 -5.10
N ALA A 88 9.02 -1.86 -4.95
CA ALA A 88 8.56 -0.61 -4.39
C ALA A 88 7.55 -0.88 -3.28
N THR A 89 7.61 -0.07 -2.22
CA THR A 89 6.68 -0.13 -1.11
C THR A 89 6.19 1.27 -0.81
N ARG A 90 4.87 1.47 -0.83
CA ARG A 90 4.27 2.75 -0.47
C ARG A 90 4.28 2.93 1.05
N ASP A 91 4.62 4.12 1.52
CA ASP A 91 4.57 4.44 2.94
C ASP A 91 3.11 4.45 3.42
N LEU A 92 2.86 3.81 4.55
CA LEU A 92 1.52 3.75 5.16
C LEU A 92 1.05 5.10 5.73
N ASN A 93 2.01 5.93 6.17
CA ASN A 93 1.74 7.22 6.79
C ASN A 93 1.77 8.37 5.79
N ASN A 94 2.42 8.17 4.64
CA ASN A 94 2.55 9.16 3.57
C ASN A 94 2.37 8.50 2.21
N ALA A 95 1.14 8.52 1.70
CA ALA A 95 0.79 7.88 0.44
C ALA A 95 1.53 8.44 -0.79
N ASP A 96 2.09 9.65 -0.71
CA ASP A 96 2.92 10.25 -1.75
C ASP A 96 4.35 9.68 -1.79
N GLN A 97 4.78 8.99 -0.72
CA GLN A 97 6.13 8.47 -0.61
C GLN A 97 6.20 6.99 -0.96
N VAL A 98 7.10 6.65 -1.89
CA VAL A 98 7.37 5.29 -2.34
C VAL A 98 8.85 4.95 -2.10
N PHE A 99 9.10 3.94 -1.29
CA PHE A 99 10.45 3.40 -1.08
C PHE A 99 10.79 2.38 -2.17
N LEU A 100 11.97 2.52 -2.73
CA LEU A 100 12.45 1.71 -3.85
C LEU A 100 13.67 0.90 -3.43
N LYS A 101 13.75 -0.35 -3.87
CA LYS A 101 14.96 -1.19 -3.74
C LYS A 101 15.63 -1.36 -5.08
N ASN A 102 16.94 -1.14 -5.09
CA ASN A 102 17.78 -1.15 -6.30
C ASN A 102 17.18 -0.30 -7.44
N PRO A 103 16.84 0.98 -7.18
CA PRO A 103 16.27 1.82 -8.21
C PRO A 103 17.30 2.10 -9.33
N GLN A 104 16.78 2.18 -10.54
CA GLN A 104 17.50 2.59 -11.75
C GLN A 104 16.69 3.71 -12.40
N LEU A 105 17.30 4.88 -12.55
CA LEU A 105 16.76 6.01 -13.30
C LEU A 105 17.45 6.10 -14.64
N THR A 106 16.70 6.04 -15.72
CA THR A 106 17.16 6.37 -17.07
C THR A 106 16.55 7.69 -17.49
N ARG A 107 17.37 8.72 -17.61
CA ARG A 107 17.00 10.04 -18.11
C ARG A 107 17.30 10.14 -19.60
N GLY A 108 16.40 10.71 -20.38
CA GLY A 108 16.48 10.67 -21.84
C GLY A 108 16.19 9.27 -22.39
N TYR A 109 15.23 8.59 -21.79
CA TYR A 109 14.78 7.28 -22.25
C TYR A 109 14.35 7.36 -23.73
N GLY A 110 14.90 6.47 -24.56
CA GLY A 110 14.66 6.49 -26.01
C GLY A 110 15.56 7.44 -26.81
N SER A 111 16.49 8.18 -26.16
CA SER A 111 17.51 8.98 -26.87
C SER A 111 18.81 8.19 -27.11
N ASP A 112 19.64 8.70 -28.01
CA ASP A 112 20.94 8.07 -28.35
C ASP A 112 21.95 8.08 -27.17
N ARG A 113 21.81 8.98 -26.23
CA ARG A 113 22.71 9.17 -25.09
C ARG A 113 21.94 9.31 -23.77
N PRO A 114 21.36 8.23 -23.29
CA PRO A 114 20.66 8.26 -22.02
C PRO A 114 21.65 8.40 -20.85
N THR A 115 21.25 9.09 -19.80
CA THR A 115 21.96 9.09 -18.52
C THR A 115 21.36 8.02 -17.64
N HIS A 116 22.20 7.13 -17.09
CA HIS A 116 21.80 6.10 -16.16
C HIS A 116 22.25 6.43 -14.73
N VAL A 117 21.35 6.31 -13.78
CA VAL A 117 21.66 6.45 -12.36
C VAL A 117 21.12 5.23 -11.63
N VAL A 118 21.97 4.58 -10.84
CA VAL A 118 21.60 3.41 -10.04
C VAL A 118 21.98 3.62 -8.58
N SER A 119 21.26 3.00 -7.66
CA SER A 119 21.60 2.99 -6.23
C SER A 119 21.04 1.75 -5.54
N LYS A 120 21.39 1.54 -4.26
CA LYS A 120 20.84 0.46 -3.45
C LYS A 120 19.40 0.75 -3.01
N ASP A 121 19.15 1.97 -2.55
CA ASP A 121 17.87 2.40 -2.01
C ASP A 121 17.44 3.72 -2.64
N GLY A 122 16.12 3.94 -2.70
CA GLY A 122 15.53 5.18 -3.15
C GLY A 122 14.26 5.52 -2.41
N ALA A 123 13.92 6.81 -2.37
CA ALA A 123 12.64 7.31 -1.90
C ALA A 123 12.12 8.30 -2.95
N TYR A 124 11.01 7.96 -3.57
CA TYR A 124 10.36 8.78 -4.58
C TYR A 124 9.13 9.47 -3.97
N GLN A 125 9.04 10.79 -4.15
CA GLN A 125 7.88 11.61 -3.79
C GLN A 125 7.26 12.16 -5.07
N GLU A 126 6.10 11.63 -5.43
CA GLU A 126 5.45 11.91 -6.71
C GLU A 126 4.98 13.37 -6.80
N GLU A 127 4.29 13.88 -5.79
CA GLU A 127 3.79 15.27 -5.77
C GLU A 127 4.93 16.29 -5.85
N LYS A 128 6.05 16.03 -5.22
CA LYS A 128 7.22 16.92 -5.28
C LYS A 128 8.09 16.69 -6.52
N GLY A 129 7.92 15.56 -7.20
CA GLY A 129 8.79 15.17 -8.28
C GLY A 129 10.23 14.97 -7.82
N SER A 130 10.46 14.47 -6.61
CA SER A 130 11.80 14.29 -6.06
C SER A 130 12.13 12.81 -5.84
N LEU A 131 13.30 12.39 -6.30
CA LEU A 131 13.84 11.05 -6.10
C LEU A 131 15.17 11.15 -5.32
N LEU A 132 15.12 10.73 -4.06
CA LEU A 132 16.30 10.59 -3.23
C LEU A 132 16.91 9.21 -3.46
N LEU A 133 18.17 9.15 -3.86
CA LEU A 133 18.95 7.93 -4.07
C LEU A 133 20.02 7.83 -2.98
N THR A 134 20.18 6.65 -2.38
CA THR A 134 21.12 6.41 -1.29
C THR A 134 21.81 5.05 -1.44
N GLY A 135 23.06 4.99 -1.02
CA GLY A 135 23.90 3.79 -1.06
C GLY A 135 24.42 3.46 -2.46
N ASP A 136 25.73 3.56 -2.63
CA ASP A 136 26.45 3.20 -3.86
C ASP A 136 25.83 3.81 -5.14
N VAL A 137 25.50 5.11 -5.07
CA VAL A 137 24.96 5.84 -6.22
C VAL A 137 26.00 5.89 -7.33
N LYS A 138 25.67 5.37 -8.49
CA LYS A 138 26.51 5.43 -9.70
C LYS A 138 25.75 6.15 -10.80
N ILE A 139 26.42 7.07 -11.46
CA ILE A 139 25.87 7.89 -12.53
C ILE A 139 26.74 7.68 -13.77
N ASP A 140 26.14 7.29 -14.87
CA ASP A 140 26.78 7.23 -16.21
C ASP A 140 26.03 8.21 -17.11
N ASN A 141 26.78 9.18 -17.67
CA ASN A 141 26.16 10.21 -18.50
C ASN A 141 26.01 9.82 -19.99
N GLY A 142 26.31 8.57 -20.34
CA GLY A 142 26.29 8.10 -21.74
C GLY A 142 27.36 8.71 -22.65
N GLN A 143 28.32 9.48 -22.11
CA GLN A 143 29.40 10.13 -22.83
C GLN A 143 30.80 9.73 -22.31
N GLY A 144 30.82 8.63 -21.53
CA GLY A 144 32.07 8.11 -20.96
C GLY A 144 32.47 8.74 -19.62
N TYR A 145 31.61 9.58 -19.01
CA TYR A 145 31.83 10.08 -17.65
C TYR A 145 30.99 9.25 -16.66
N GLN A 146 31.66 8.75 -15.66
CA GLN A 146 31.05 7.99 -14.57
C GLN A 146 31.35 8.66 -13.25
N PHE A 147 30.34 8.73 -12.39
CA PHE A 147 30.44 9.30 -11.05
C PHE A 147 29.90 8.31 -10.03
N ALA A 148 30.56 8.25 -8.87
CA ALA A 148 30.14 7.47 -7.72
C ALA A 148 29.97 8.37 -6.50
N SER A 149 28.89 8.20 -5.75
CA SER A 149 28.59 8.95 -4.53
C SER A 149 27.75 8.10 -3.59
N GLN A 150 27.58 8.55 -2.34
CA GLN A 150 26.72 7.86 -1.40
C GLN A 150 25.27 8.37 -1.41
N LYS A 151 25.05 9.56 -1.95
CA LYS A 151 23.72 10.20 -1.96
C LYS A 151 23.55 11.13 -3.16
N ALA A 152 22.39 11.06 -3.78
CA ALA A 152 21.95 11.98 -4.83
C ALA A 152 20.46 12.29 -4.68
N LEU A 153 20.10 13.55 -4.88
CA LEU A 153 18.72 14.01 -5.01
C LEU A 153 18.48 14.42 -6.46
N VAL A 154 17.48 13.83 -7.07
CA VAL A 154 17.07 14.10 -8.45
C VAL A 154 15.71 14.78 -8.44
N ASP A 155 15.59 15.92 -9.11
CA ASP A 155 14.32 16.52 -9.47
C ASP A 155 13.82 15.87 -10.77
N THR A 156 12.75 15.06 -10.69
CA THR A 156 12.21 14.35 -11.86
C THR A 156 11.39 15.26 -12.80
N ARG A 157 11.19 16.53 -12.44
CA ARG A 157 10.54 17.52 -13.29
C ARG A 157 11.53 18.28 -14.15
N THR A 158 12.67 18.68 -13.57
CA THR A 158 13.71 19.44 -14.29
C THR A 158 14.82 18.53 -14.80
N GLY A 159 15.02 17.37 -14.17
CA GLY A 159 16.15 16.50 -14.43
C GLY A 159 17.44 16.92 -13.73
N ASP A 160 17.39 17.93 -12.87
CA ASP A 160 18.53 18.36 -12.09
C ASP A 160 18.89 17.32 -11.03
N LEU A 161 20.19 17.21 -10.76
CA LEU A 161 20.71 16.26 -9.78
C LEU A 161 21.69 16.98 -8.85
N VAL A 162 21.51 16.77 -7.56
CA VAL A 162 22.38 17.35 -6.52
C VAL A 162 22.89 16.23 -5.63
N GLY A 163 24.20 16.14 -5.49
CA GLY A 163 24.87 15.24 -4.55
C GLY A 163 25.44 16.01 -3.38
N GLY A 164 24.85 15.82 -2.18
CA GLY A 164 25.33 16.42 -0.92
C GLY A 164 26.41 15.57 -0.21
N ALA A 165 26.98 14.57 -0.88
CA ALA A 165 28.02 13.70 -0.37
C ALA A 165 29.23 13.71 -1.29
N ALA A 166 30.37 13.27 -0.77
CA ALA A 166 31.59 13.15 -1.57
C ALA A 166 31.34 12.37 -2.86
N VAL A 167 31.93 12.84 -3.94
CA VAL A 167 31.83 12.26 -5.26
C VAL A 167 33.22 11.93 -5.80
N GLU A 168 33.30 10.78 -6.42
CA GLU A 168 34.43 10.37 -7.23
C GLU A 168 33.99 10.21 -8.68
N GLY A 169 34.66 10.82 -9.61
CA GLY A 169 34.35 10.76 -11.03
C GLY A 169 35.51 10.25 -11.86
N ALA A 170 35.20 9.50 -12.89
CA ALA A 170 36.12 9.09 -13.94
C ALA A 170 35.56 9.57 -15.27
N GLY A 171 36.46 9.98 -16.15
CA GLY A 171 36.13 10.41 -17.50
C GLY A 171 37.03 9.83 -18.55
N PRO A 172 36.81 10.13 -19.83
CA PRO A 172 37.69 9.72 -20.94
C PRO A 172 39.13 10.13 -20.67
N ASN A 173 40.09 9.39 -21.26
CA ASN A 173 41.50 9.64 -21.13
C ASN A 173 42.03 9.60 -19.68
N ASN A 174 41.53 8.67 -18.90
CA ASN A 174 41.97 8.41 -17.52
C ASN A 174 41.90 9.66 -16.58
N ARG A 175 40.94 10.53 -16.84
CA ARG A 175 40.67 11.68 -15.98
C ARG A 175 39.94 11.23 -14.72
N ALA A 176 40.39 11.70 -13.56
CA ALA A 176 39.72 11.44 -12.29
C ALA A 176 39.46 12.75 -11.58
N ILE A 177 38.29 12.84 -10.92
CA ILE A 177 37.88 13.98 -10.11
C ILE A 177 37.34 13.51 -8.78
N ARG A 178 37.63 14.26 -7.72
CA ARG A 178 37.04 14.11 -6.39
C ARG A 178 36.56 15.46 -5.90
N ALA A 179 35.43 15.49 -5.24
CA ALA A 179 34.85 16.70 -4.61
C ALA A 179 34.01 16.32 -3.41
N ASP A 180 33.68 17.32 -2.57
CA ASP A 180 32.82 17.08 -1.41
C ASP A 180 31.31 17.08 -1.79
N SER A 181 30.94 17.78 -2.85
CA SER A 181 29.59 17.80 -3.40
C SER A 181 29.58 18.15 -4.88
N TYR A 182 28.47 17.88 -5.53
CA TYR A 182 28.28 18.17 -6.96
C TYR A 182 26.83 18.52 -7.28
N SER A 183 26.65 19.20 -8.38
CA SER A 183 25.34 19.43 -8.98
C SER A 183 25.42 19.29 -10.49
N VAL A 184 24.38 18.70 -11.06
CA VAL A 184 24.21 18.56 -12.51
C VAL A 184 22.95 19.28 -12.89
N SER A 185 23.02 20.24 -13.80
CA SER A 185 21.90 21.03 -14.29
C SER A 185 21.98 21.19 -15.82
N ASP A 186 21.08 22.00 -16.39
CA ASP A 186 21.06 22.28 -17.82
C ASP A 186 21.09 21.02 -18.67
N LYS A 187 20.15 20.09 -18.38
CA LYS A 187 20.04 18.80 -19.13
C LYS A 187 21.24 17.87 -19.01
N GLY A 188 22.13 18.10 -18.04
CA GLY A 188 23.36 17.36 -17.85
C GLY A 188 24.60 18.02 -18.46
N ASP A 189 24.43 19.16 -19.17
CA ASP A 189 25.54 19.87 -19.84
C ASP A 189 26.38 20.65 -18.83
N ARG A 190 25.81 21.01 -17.67
CA ARG A 190 26.52 21.74 -16.63
C ARG A 190 26.71 20.89 -15.39
N VAL A 191 27.97 20.59 -15.09
CA VAL A 191 28.34 19.90 -13.83
C VAL A 191 29.20 20.85 -13.00
N VAL A 192 28.80 21.10 -11.77
CA VAL A 192 29.52 21.95 -10.82
C VAL A 192 29.97 21.10 -9.65
N PHE A 193 31.25 21.09 -9.35
CA PHE A 193 31.87 20.45 -8.20
C PHE A 193 32.19 21.50 -7.15
N LYS A 194 31.91 21.20 -5.87
CA LYS A 194 32.14 22.10 -4.74
C LYS A 194 32.87 21.39 -3.60
N GLY A 195 33.59 22.16 -2.79
CA GLY A 195 34.42 21.69 -1.71
C GLY A 195 35.79 21.29 -2.23
N ARG A 196 36.53 20.50 -1.50
CA ARG A 196 37.93 20.10 -1.79
C ARG A 196 38.11 19.37 -3.12
N VAL A 197 37.94 20.10 -4.22
CA VAL A 197 38.03 19.55 -5.57
C VAL A 197 39.48 19.18 -5.91
N ARG A 198 39.70 17.94 -6.31
CA ARG A 198 40.98 17.43 -6.79
C ARG A 198 40.77 16.77 -8.13
N THR A 199 41.58 17.15 -9.09
CA THR A 199 41.55 16.57 -10.45
C THR A 199 42.93 15.96 -10.76
N ARG A 200 42.91 14.76 -11.32
CA ARG A 200 44.10 14.11 -11.87
C ARG A 200 43.91 13.98 -13.37
N LEU A 201 44.90 14.44 -14.11
CA LEU A 201 45.00 14.31 -15.57
C LEU A 201 46.24 13.46 -15.85
N THR A 202 46.08 12.35 -16.53
CA THR A 202 47.24 11.55 -17.01
C THR A 202 47.50 11.93 -18.47
N PRO A 203 48.67 12.50 -18.80
CA PRO A 203 48.98 12.78 -20.19
C PRO A 203 48.99 11.49 -21.00
N GLN A 204 48.40 11.49 -22.19
CA GLN A 204 48.65 10.44 -23.18
C GLN A 204 50.06 10.66 -23.76
N GLN A 205 50.89 9.66 -23.63
CA GLN A 205 52.15 9.57 -24.38
C GLN A 205 51.89 9.14 -25.82
#